data_84a1d8099a48932ce08624de3839d6a1
#
_entry.id   84a1d8099a48932ce08624de3839d6a1
#
_cell.length_a   1.000
_cell.length_b   1.000
_cell.length_c   1.000
_cell.angle_alpha   90.00
_cell.angle_beta   90.00
_cell.angle_gamma   90.00
#
_symmetry.space_group_name_H-M   'P 1'
#
loop_
_entity.id
_entity.type
_entity.pdbx_description
1 polymer ?
#
loop_
_entity_poly.entity_id
_entity_poly.type
_entity_poly.pdbx_seq_one_letter_code
_entity_poly.pdbx_strand_id
1 'polypeptide(L)'
;MNKKGFTLVEVLSVLVILSLLLILTIPSIKNALTNGKNKINEINKKQIEDAAKIIVDEVIYCNMTEITKDALAETSCSNAKTNLINGVDIDLKNLELDDKSSKCSGTINVKIDSETYKETIDMTNVICK
;
A
#
# COMPACT_ATOMS: atom_id res chain seq x y z
N MET A 1 51.65 -5.08 -34.65
CA MET A 1 50.67 -5.27 -33.55
C MET A 1 50.26 -6.71 -33.49
N ASN A 2 50.70 -7.47 -32.47
CA ASN A 2 50.24 -8.86 -32.25
C ASN A 2 48.81 -8.83 -31.74
N LYS A 3 47.85 -9.11 -32.59
CA LYS A 3 46.45 -9.36 -32.19
C LYS A 3 46.38 -10.76 -31.59
N LYS A 4 46.51 -10.86 -30.27
CA LYS A 4 46.19 -12.08 -29.55
C LYS A 4 44.68 -12.21 -29.47
N GLY A 5 44.11 -13.18 -30.21
CA GLY A 5 42.71 -13.53 -30.07
C GLY A 5 42.51 -14.36 -28.82
N PHE A 6 41.36 -14.28 -28.17
CA PHE A 6 40.98 -15.15 -27.06
C PHE A 6 40.88 -16.59 -27.54
N THR A 7 41.40 -17.50 -26.73
CA THR A 7 41.26 -18.94 -26.99
C THR A 7 39.85 -19.41 -26.64
N LEU A 8 39.37 -20.43 -27.34
CA LEU A 8 38.04 -21.04 -27.06
C LEU A 8 37.92 -21.50 -25.61
N VAL A 9 39.01 -21.97 -25.03
CA VAL A 9 39.08 -22.42 -23.63
C VAL A 9 38.94 -21.28 -22.64
N GLU A 10 39.52 -20.11 -22.92
CA GLU A 10 39.36 -18.94 -22.07
C GLU A 10 37.93 -18.46 -22.04
N VAL A 11 37.23 -18.40 -23.17
CA VAL A 11 35.82 -18.01 -23.23
C VAL A 11 34.95 -19.04 -22.50
N LEU A 12 35.23 -20.33 -22.69
CA LEU A 12 34.49 -21.39 -22.01
C LEU A 12 34.65 -21.31 -20.48
N SER A 13 35.87 -21.05 -20.01
CA SER A 13 36.19 -20.91 -18.58
C SER A 13 35.42 -19.77 -17.94
N VAL A 14 35.38 -18.61 -18.63
CA VAL A 14 34.63 -17.44 -18.14
C VAL A 14 33.13 -17.72 -18.06
N LEU A 15 32.55 -18.41 -19.07
CA LEU A 15 31.13 -18.77 -19.05
C LEU A 15 30.79 -19.72 -17.89
N VAL A 16 31.66 -20.66 -17.59
CA VAL A 16 31.48 -21.60 -16.45
C VAL A 16 31.48 -20.81 -15.13
N ILE A 17 32.44 -19.93 -14.93
CA ILE A 17 32.54 -19.12 -13.71
C ILE A 17 31.31 -18.21 -13.56
N LEU A 18 30.89 -17.52 -14.63
CA LEU A 18 29.71 -16.68 -14.61
C LEU A 18 28.45 -17.46 -14.27
N SER A 19 28.27 -18.67 -14.83
CA SER A 19 27.12 -19.51 -14.53
C SER A 19 27.07 -19.95 -13.05
N LEU A 20 28.20 -20.27 -12.45
CA LEU A 20 28.29 -20.60 -11.02
C LEU A 20 27.93 -19.38 -10.13
N LEU A 21 28.41 -18.19 -10.48
CA LEU A 21 28.08 -16.97 -9.75
C LEU A 21 26.59 -16.64 -9.83
N LEU A 22 25.94 -16.83 -10.99
CA LEU A 22 24.51 -16.61 -11.16
C LEU A 22 23.67 -17.50 -10.29
N ILE A 23 24.03 -18.80 -10.14
CA ILE A 23 23.29 -19.74 -9.29
C ILE A 23 23.27 -19.28 -7.82
N LEU A 24 24.35 -18.68 -7.33
CA LEU A 24 24.46 -18.19 -5.96
C LEU A 24 23.70 -16.89 -5.72
N THR A 25 23.54 -16.05 -6.75
CA THR A 25 22.91 -14.71 -6.62
C THR A 25 21.38 -14.71 -6.75
N ILE A 26 20.82 -15.66 -7.52
CA ILE A 26 19.35 -15.72 -7.78
C ILE A 26 18.51 -15.80 -6.49
N PRO A 27 18.83 -16.67 -5.49
CA PRO A 27 18.04 -16.74 -4.26
C PRO A 27 18.02 -15.43 -3.47
N SER A 28 19.14 -14.73 -3.42
CA SER A 28 19.27 -13.47 -2.69
C SER A 28 18.43 -12.34 -3.32
N ILE A 29 18.41 -12.26 -4.64
CA ILE A 29 17.61 -11.28 -5.39
C ILE A 29 16.12 -11.55 -5.19
N LYS A 30 15.69 -12.82 -5.23
CA LYS A 30 14.29 -13.20 -5.02
C LYS A 30 13.81 -12.80 -3.63
N ASN A 31 14.60 -13.05 -2.59
CA ASN A 31 14.28 -12.64 -1.23
C ASN A 31 14.22 -11.12 -1.07
N ALA A 32 15.15 -10.38 -1.67
CA ALA A 32 15.17 -8.92 -1.65
C ALA A 32 13.93 -8.32 -2.34
N LEU A 33 13.52 -8.88 -3.48
CA LEU A 33 12.31 -8.45 -4.20
C LEU A 33 11.03 -8.71 -3.39
N THR A 34 10.92 -9.88 -2.74
CA THR A 34 9.76 -10.22 -1.91
C THR A 34 9.67 -9.30 -0.70
N ASN A 35 10.79 -9.05 -0.01
CA ASN A 35 10.83 -8.14 1.12
C ASN A 35 10.52 -6.69 0.70
N GLY A 36 10.99 -6.26 -0.47
CA GLY A 36 10.66 -4.96 -1.05
C GLY A 36 9.17 -4.80 -1.31
N LYS A 37 8.51 -5.81 -1.91
CA LYS A 37 7.05 -5.80 -2.15
C LYS A 37 6.26 -5.74 -0.84
N ASN A 38 6.64 -6.54 0.17
CA ASN A 38 5.96 -6.54 1.46
C ASN A 38 6.05 -5.17 2.13
N LYS A 39 7.23 -4.54 2.09
CA LYS A 39 7.43 -3.20 2.64
C LYS A 39 6.61 -2.12 1.92
N ILE A 40 6.49 -2.21 0.59
CA ILE A 40 5.62 -1.31 -0.19
C ILE A 40 4.16 -1.50 0.21
N ASN A 41 3.70 -2.73 0.39
CA ASN A 41 2.32 -3.01 0.81
C ASN A 41 2.03 -2.50 2.22
N GLU A 42 2.99 -2.57 3.14
CA GLU A 42 2.87 -1.97 4.48
C GLU A 42 2.75 -0.45 4.41
N ILE A 43 3.56 0.20 3.58
CA ILE A 43 3.51 1.66 3.37
C ILE A 43 2.15 2.05 2.78
N ASN A 44 1.66 1.33 1.77
CA ASN A 44 0.36 1.59 1.17
C ASN A 44 -0.78 1.44 2.18
N LYS A 45 -0.76 0.40 3.01
CA LYS A 45 -1.76 0.21 4.07
C LYS A 45 -1.72 1.35 5.10
N LYS A 46 -0.53 1.80 5.46
CA LYS A 46 -0.40 2.95 6.36
C LYS A 46 -0.97 4.24 5.77
N GLN A 47 -0.75 4.49 4.49
CA GLN A 47 -1.35 5.65 3.80
C GLN A 47 -2.88 5.58 3.80
N ILE A 48 -3.48 4.40 3.60
CA ILE A 48 -4.92 4.19 3.69
C ILE A 48 -5.42 4.47 5.11
N GLU A 49 -4.71 3.99 6.12
CA GLU A 49 -5.04 4.25 7.53
C GLU A 49 -4.98 5.75 7.85
N ASP A 50 -3.93 6.43 7.41
CA ASP A 50 -3.76 7.86 7.64
C ASP A 50 -4.87 8.67 6.92
N ALA A 51 -5.25 8.30 5.69
CA ALA A 51 -6.36 8.92 4.98
C ALA A 51 -7.70 8.69 5.69
N ALA A 52 -7.95 7.49 6.21
CA ALA A 52 -9.15 7.20 6.98
C ALA A 52 -9.23 8.02 8.29
N LYS A 53 -8.10 8.24 8.97
CA LYS A 53 -8.03 9.10 10.15
C LYS A 53 -8.39 10.55 9.85
N ILE A 54 -7.93 11.07 8.70
CA ILE A 54 -8.29 12.43 8.26
C ILE A 54 -9.80 12.55 8.11
N ILE A 55 -10.46 11.56 7.48
CA ILE A 55 -11.92 11.54 7.35
C ILE A 55 -12.61 11.56 8.72
N VAL A 56 -12.13 10.76 9.65
CA VAL A 56 -12.66 10.72 11.03
C VAL A 56 -12.52 12.09 11.70
N ASP A 57 -11.35 12.69 11.63
CA ASP A 57 -11.08 14.01 12.22
C ASP A 57 -11.98 15.10 11.61
N GLU A 58 -12.14 15.12 10.29
CA GLU A 58 -13.02 16.06 9.62
C GLU A 58 -14.48 15.94 10.07
N VAL A 59 -14.96 14.73 10.32
CA VAL A 59 -16.32 14.49 10.84
C VAL A 59 -16.42 14.90 12.31
N ILE A 60 -15.43 14.58 13.13
CA ILE A 60 -15.43 14.93 14.55
C ILE A 60 -15.44 16.45 14.74
N TYR A 61 -14.62 17.18 13.99
CA TYR A 61 -14.51 18.63 14.06
C TYR A 61 -15.56 19.36 13.19
N CYS A 62 -16.43 18.62 12.50
CA CYS A 62 -17.44 19.15 11.60
C CYS A 62 -16.88 20.05 10.49
N ASN A 63 -15.76 19.66 9.92
CA ASN A 63 -15.08 20.37 8.84
C ASN A 63 -14.94 19.47 7.59
N MET A 64 -16.06 18.84 7.20
CA MET A 64 -16.08 17.87 6.12
C MET A 64 -15.75 18.51 4.77
N THR A 65 -14.74 17.99 4.09
CA THR A 65 -14.41 18.31 2.70
C THR A 65 -15.35 17.60 1.72
N GLU A 66 -15.29 17.94 0.43
CA GLU A 66 -16.08 17.23 -0.59
C GLU A 66 -15.66 15.75 -0.66
N ILE A 67 -14.38 15.46 -0.48
CA ILE A 67 -13.86 14.06 -0.45
C ILE A 67 -14.50 13.27 0.67
N THR A 68 -14.58 13.84 1.87
CA THR A 68 -15.21 13.20 3.04
C THR A 68 -16.70 13.00 2.83
N LYS A 69 -17.39 13.96 2.23
CA LYS A 69 -18.80 13.83 1.89
C LYS A 69 -19.03 12.72 0.87
N ASP A 70 -18.19 12.63 -0.14
CA ASP A 70 -18.27 11.56 -1.16
C ASP A 70 -17.92 10.19 -0.56
N ALA A 71 -16.89 10.13 0.28
CA ALA A 71 -16.45 8.89 0.91
C ALA A 71 -17.52 8.29 1.85
N LEU A 72 -18.24 9.14 2.57
CA LEU A 72 -19.28 8.74 3.51
C LEU A 72 -20.69 8.76 2.92
N ALA A 73 -20.86 9.29 1.70
CA ALA A 73 -22.15 9.58 1.07
C ALA A 73 -23.07 10.43 1.97
N GLU A 74 -22.50 11.38 2.73
CA GLU A 74 -23.19 12.20 3.71
C GLU A 74 -22.76 13.67 3.63
N THR A 75 -23.71 14.56 3.75
CA THR A 75 -23.49 16.02 3.75
C THR A 75 -23.60 16.65 5.14
N SER A 76 -24.16 15.91 6.10
CA SER A 76 -24.36 16.36 7.47
C SER A 76 -23.37 15.70 8.43
N CYS A 77 -22.64 16.50 9.19
CA CYS A 77 -21.72 16.01 10.23
C CYS A 77 -22.40 15.11 11.27
N SER A 78 -23.64 15.40 11.62
CA SER A 78 -24.38 14.62 12.61
C SER A 78 -24.67 13.22 12.10
N ASN A 79 -25.10 13.09 10.85
CA ASN A 79 -25.35 11.80 10.23
C ASN A 79 -24.05 11.05 10.00
N ALA A 80 -23.03 11.72 9.46
CA ALA A 80 -21.70 11.14 9.24
C ALA A 80 -21.10 10.58 10.55
N LYS A 81 -21.23 11.33 11.65
CA LYS A 81 -20.79 10.89 12.98
C LYS A 81 -21.56 9.65 13.46
N THR A 82 -22.87 9.63 13.27
CA THR A 82 -23.71 8.47 13.62
C THR A 82 -23.33 7.25 12.80
N ASN A 83 -23.06 7.43 11.51
CA ASN A 83 -22.61 6.36 10.62
C ASN A 83 -21.25 5.80 11.06
N LEU A 84 -20.30 6.66 11.40
CA LEU A 84 -18.99 6.22 11.92
C LEU A 84 -19.10 5.47 13.25
N ILE A 85 -20.00 5.86 14.15
CA ILE A 85 -20.25 5.12 15.39
C ILE A 85 -20.78 3.72 15.12
N ASN A 86 -21.66 3.58 14.15
CA ASN A 86 -22.21 2.28 13.74
C ASN A 86 -21.22 1.44 12.91
N GLY A 87 -20.21 2.07 12.35
CA GLY A 87 -19.27 1.46 11.41
C GLY A 87 -19.72 1.66 9.96
N VAL A 88 -18.86 2.25 9.15
CA VAL A 88 -19.13 2.55 7.73
C VAL A 88 -18.06 1.91 6.85
N ASP A 89 -18.50 1.34 5.73
CA ASP A 89 -17.59 0.82 4.71
C ASP A 89 -17.28 1.92 3.69
N ILE A 90 -15.99 2.22 3.52
CA ILE A 90 -15.50 3.21 2.58
C ILE A 90 -14.72 2.50 1.48
N ASP A 91 -15.10 2.72 0.21
CA ASP A 91 -14.35 2.22 -0.94
C ASP A 91 -13.06 3.03 -1.09
N LEU A 92 -11.93 2.35 -1.29
CA LEU A 92 -10.62 2.99 -1.48
C LEU A 92 -10.58 3.97 -2.66
N LYS A 93 -11.48 3.83 -3.63
CA LYS A 93 -11.61 4.77 -4.76
C LYS A 93 -12.09 6.16 -4.34
N ASN A 94 -12.80 6.23 -3.22
CA ASN A 94 -13.33 7.48 -2.68
C ASN A 94 -12.35 8.14 -1.69
N LEU A 95 -11.22 7.50 -1.41
CA LEU A 95 -10.12 8.08 -0.66
C LEU A 95 -9.15 8.75 -1.65
N GLU A 96 -8.74 9.97 -1.36
CA GLU A 96 -7.70 10.65 -2.13
C GLU A 96 -6.34 10.06 -1.77
N LEU A 97 -6.08 8.86 -2.29
CA LEU A 97 -4.79 8.20 -2.18
C LEU A 97 -3.91 8.66 -3.33
N ASP A 98 -2.66 8.96 -3.04
CA ASP A 98 -1.68 9.38 -4.05
C ASP A 98 -1.53 8.27 -5.10
N ASP A 99 -2.16 8.49 -6.26
CA ASP A 99 -2.57 7.49 -7.27
C ASP A 99 -1.40 6.78 -7.96
N LYS A 100 -0.20 7.26 -7.74
CA LYS A 100 0.99 6.71 -8.44
C LYS A 100 1.61 5.51 -7.74
N SER A 101 1.26 5.24 -6.50
CA SER A 101 1.87 4.18 -5.69
C SER A 101 0.89 3.18 -5.09
N SER A 102 -0.40 3.50 -4.97
CA SER A 102 -1.38 2.63 -4.35
C SER A 102 -1.95 1.60 -5.32
N LYS A 103 -1.38 0.41 -5.34
CA LYS A 103 -1.94 -0.76 -6.03
C LYS A 103 -2.91 -1.54 -5.15
N CYS A 104 -3.52 -0.86 -4.18
CA CYS A 104 -4.51 -1.45 -3.29
C CYS A 104 -5.92 -1.22 -3.83
N SER A 105 -6.80 -2.19 -3.62
CA SER A 105 -8.21 -2.12 -3.95
C SER A 105 -9.03 -2.79 -2.86
N GLY A 106 -10.31 -2.42 -2.75
CA GLY A 106 -11.23 -2.97 -1.76
C GLY A 106 -11.91 -1.89 -0.94
N THR A 107 -12.42 -2.28 0.21
CA THR A 107 -13.12 -1.42 1.16
C THR A 107 -12.45 -1.49 2.53
N ILE A 108 -12.48 -0.39 3.25
CA ILE A 108 -12.12 -0.32 4.67
C ILE A 108 -13.39 -0.13 5.49
N ASN A 109 -13.47 -0.77 6.65
CA ASN A 109 -14.50 -0.45 7.63
C ASN A 109 -13.92 0.49 8.68
N VAL A 110 -14.55 1.63 8.84
CA VAL A 110 -14.14 2.67 9.80
C VAL A 110 -15.20 2.83 10.87
N LYS A 111 -14.80 2.71 12.11
CA LYS A 111 -15.67 2.86 13.27
C LYS A 111 -15.02 3.75 14.31
N ILE A 112 -15.82 4.58 14.99
CA ILE A 112 -15.38 5.37 16.14
C ILE A 112 -16.13 4.94 17.40
N ASP A 113 -15.45 4.99 18.51
CA ASP A 113 -16.07 4.82 19.84
C ASP A 113 -16.89 6.06 20.20
N SER A 114 -18.08 5.88 20.71
CA SER A 114 -19.03 6.99 20.98
C SER A 114 -18.60 7.90 22.13
N GLU A 115 -17.76 7.44 23.04
CA GLU A 115 -17.34 8.19 24.23
C GLU A 115 -15.94 8.80 24.05
N THR A 116 -15.01 7.99 23.52
CA THR A 116 -13.60 8.39 23.41
C THR A 116 -13.23 8.95 22.03
N TYR A 117 -14.12 8.79 21.05
CA TYR A 117 -13.89 9.10 19.62
C TYR A 117 -12.65 8.41 19.03
N LYS A 118 -12.19 7.34 19.66
CA LYS A 118 -11.08 6.57 19.15
C LYS A 118 -11.50 5.77 17.93
N GLU A 119 -10.74 5.91 16.87
CA GLU A 119 -10.99 5.22 15.61
C GLU A 119 -10.53 3.75 15.68
N THR A 120 -11.26 2.90 14.99
CA THR A 120 -10.89 1.52 14.66
C THR A 120 -11.07 1.35 13.16
N ILE A 121 -9.99 0.99 12.47
CA ILE A 121 -9.97 0.84 11.02
C ILE A 121 -9.69 -0.61 10.71
N ASP A 122 -10.65 -1.29 10.09
CA ASP A 122 -10.49 -2.66 9.61
C ASP A 122 -10.16 -2.66 8.12
N MET A 123 -9.01 -3.24 7.78
CA MET A 123 -8.49 -3.34 6.42
C MET A 123 -8.45 -4.79 5.92
N THR A 124 -9.26 -5.68 6.48
CA THR A 124 -9.31 -7.11 6.09
C THR A 124 -9.68 -7.29 4.61
N ASN A 125 -10.49 -6.40 4.06
CA ASN A 125 -10.93 -6.43 2.66
C ASN A 125 -10.02 -5.64 1.70
N VAL A 126 -8.86 -5.19 2.15
CA VAL A 126 -7.89 -4.46 1.33
C VAL A 126 -6.85 -5.41 0.75
N ILE A 127 -6.78 -5.44 -0.57
CA ILE A 127 -5.82 -6.26 -1.33
C ILE A 127 -4.84 -5.33 -2.04
N CYS A 128 -3.55 -5.44 -1.71
CA CYS A 128 -2.44 -4.75 -2.36
C CYS A 128 -1.66 -5.73 -3.25
N LYS A 129 -1.35 -5.33 -4.50
CA LYS A 129 -0.62 -6.16 -5.50
C LYS A 129 0.78 -5.63 -5.76
#